data_234bc2dd772e9b5dd66c29d5843cd61a
#
_entry.id   234bc2dd772e9b5dd66c29d5843cd61a
#
_cell.length_a   1.000
_cell.length_b   1.000
_cell.length_c   1.000
_cell.angle_alpha   90.00
_cell.angle_beta   90.00
_cell.angle_gamma   90.00
#
_symmetry.space_group_name_H-M   'P 1'
#
loop_
_entity.id
_entity.type
_entity.pdbx_description
1 polymer ?
#
loop_
_entity_poly.entity_id
_entity_poly.type
_entity_poly.pdbx_seq_one_letter_code
_entity_poly.pdbx_strand_id
1 'polypeptide(L)'
;VRSRGLGDVYKRQIMGILGRENVSNFGIGALITGNERKKNIAFINGKRLNYCSEIQALEFGKDSDTLKSLISGEPTEARPIYGDNFTAYNIPLLMANANQMPYLKDWSYGMRRRICIIPFEVEIPKARQKKELSRDLEAEYPAIFNWILEGRDRFIANGYKLTDSKELENVMDEYQSESSTVMKFMYQMNYLCRYEEIADIEPKWMSSAILYRKYCKWCRDNNAKEENVTVFGRILSEAGYRKKRTPNGQVYGLYGTALTEKLYYEKREDLRGNYKQRIAKPVYQDGKRYAYTHEGLAACLSLSIYQVQRLFREKKLEGTYHMEKRTTVFDLDAVEKIIKQLKIRTK
;
A
#
# COMPACT_ATOMS: atom_id res chain seq x y z
N VAL A 1 -12.70 -12.73 28.76
CA VAL A 1 -12.19 -11.35 28.52
C VAL A 1 -11.83 -11.26 27.06
N ARG A 2 -12.66 -10.59 26.27
CA ARG A 2 -12.31 -10.29 24.86
C ARG A 2 -11.03 -9.47 24.86
N SER A 3 -10.00 -9.99 24.23
CA SER A 3 -8.81 -9.21 23.88
C SER A 3 -9.28 -7.99 23.09
N ARG A 4 -9.25 -6.82 23.70
CA ARG A 4 -9.48 -5.56 22.99
C ARG A 4 -8.23 -5.34 22.16
N GLY A 5 -8.39 -5.39 20.83
CA GLY A 5 -7.28 -5.16 19.92
C GLY A 5 -6.73 -3.75 20.06
N LEU A 6 -5.52 -3.50 19.53
CA LEU A 6 -4.88 -2.18 19.51
C LEU A 6 -5.80 -1.09 18.94
N GLY A 7 -6.66 -1.43 17.97
CA GLY A 7 -7.64 -0.52 17.41
C GLY A 7 -8.62 0.09 18.43
N ASP A 8 -9.05 -0.69 19.42
CA ASP A 8 -9.92 -0.19 20.48
C ASP A 8 -9.18 0.77 21.42
N VAL A 9 -7.88 0.56 21.64
CA VAL A 9 -7.03 1.46 22.43
C VAL A 9 -6.89 2.79 21.71
N TYR A 10 -6.54 2.80 20.43
CA TYR A 10 -6.45 4.01 19.60
C TYR A 10 -7.76 4.78 19.54
N LYS A 11 -8.88 4.08 19.34
CA LYS A 11 -10.21 4.70 19.34
C LYS A 11 -10.45 5.50 20.63
N ARG A 12 -10.18 4.89 21.77
CA ARG A 12 -10.37 5.56 23.07
C ARG A 12 -9.48 6.77 23.24
N GLN A 13 -8.21 6.66 22.85
CA GLN A 13 -7.28 7.77 22.90
C GLN A 13 -7.75 8.95 22.04
N ILE A 14 -8.07 8.69 20.77
CA ILE A 14 -8.52 9.73 19.85
C ILE A 14 -9.82 10.37 20.35
N MET A 15 -10.78 9.56 20.81
CA MET A 15 -12.03 10.08 21.38
C MET A 15 -11.80 10.87 22.66
N GLY A 16 -10.85 10.46 23.52
CA GLY A 16 -10.51 11.18 24.74
C GLY A 16 -9.81 12.51 24.47
N ILE A 17 -8.93 12.53 23.48
CA ILE A 17 -8.16 13.74 23.10
C ILE A 17 -9.03 14.73 22.34
N LEU A 18 -9.83 14.29 21.37
CA LEU A 18 -10.66 15.18 20.55
C LEU A 18 -11.98 15.60 21.22
N GLY A 19 -12.41 14.88 22.27
CA GLY A 19 -13.75 14.99 22.85
C GLY A 19 -14.75 14.12 22.10
N ARG A 20 -15.62 13.44 22.85
CA ARG A 20 -16.61 12.49 22.29
C ARG A 20 -17.59 13.18 21.36
N GLU A 21 -17.95 14.42 21.62
CA GLU A 21 -18.84 15.24 20.83
C GLU A 21 -18.28 15.57 19.43
N ASN A 22 -16.97 15.52 19.26
CA ASN A 22 -16.27 15.79 18.00
C ASN A 22 -16.02 14.53 17.13
N VAL A 23 -16.37 13.34 17.65
CA VAL A 23 -16.13 12.07 16.99
C VAL A 23 -17.45 11.33 16.75
N SER A 24 -17.67 10.90 15.51
CA SER A 24 -18.75 9.98 15.12
C SER A 24 -18.19 8.58 14.84
N ASN A 25 -19.06 7.57 14.74
CA ASN A 25 -18.66 6.17 14.57
C ASN A 25 -19.50 5.40 13.56
N PHE A 26 -19.82 6.03 12.44
CA PHE A 26 -20.54 5.36 11.36
C PHE A 26 -19.61 4.47 10.53
N GLY A 27 -20.10 3.29 10.14
CA GLY A 27 -19.41 2.45 9.15
C GLY A 27 -19.32 3.19 7.80
N ILE A 28 -18.21 3.03 7.10
CA ILE A 28 -17.97 3.70 5.80
C ILE A 28 -19.10 3.35 4.82
N GLY A 29 -19.53 2.09 4.74
CA GLY A 29 -20.66 1.67 3.91
C GLY A 29 -21.94 2.45 4.17
N ALA A 30 -22.27 2.72 5.43
CA ALA A 30 -23.47 3.47 5.80
C ALA A 30 -23.42 4.96 5.39
N LEU A 31 -22.23 5.48 5.07
CA LEU A 31 -22.03 6.85 4.59
C LEU A 31 -22.10 6.96 3.07
N ILE A 32 -21.89 5.85 2.35
CA ILE A 32 -21.80 5.86 0.88
C ILE A 32 -23.02 5.20 0.22
N THR A 33 -23.68 4.25 0.89
CA THR A 33 -24.81 3.48 0.32
C THR A 33 -26.05 3.54 1.20
N GLY A 34 -27.19 3.16 0.63
CA GLY A 34 -28.44 2.92 1.33
C GLY A 34 -29.30 4.16 1.58
N ASN A 35 -30.54 3.91 1.98
CA ASN A 35 -31.59 4.93 2.17
C ASN A 35 -31.28 5.89 3.34
N GLU A 36 -30.51 5.42 4.33
CA GLU A 36 -30.15 6.20 5.52
C GLU A 36 -28.92 7.11 5.30
N ARG A 37 -28.30 7.07 4.10
CA ARG A 37 -27.08 7.83 3.82
C ARG A 37 -27.20 9.31 4.17
N LYS A 38 -28.24 9.98 3.68
CA LYS A 38 -28.44 11.43 3.91
C LYS A 38 -28.56 11.76 5.40
N LYS A 39 -29.21 10.90 6.16
CA LYS A 39 -29.33 11.02 7.61
C LYS A 39 -27.97 10.83 8.29
N ASN A 40 -27.22 9.81 7.89
CA ASN A 40 -25.90 9.53 8.48
C ASN A 40 -24.92 10.67 8.18
N ILE A 41 -24.97 11.26 6.97
CA ILE A 41 -24.18 12.45 6.60
C ILE A 41 -24.59 13.65 7.48
N ALA A 42 -25.88 13.84 7.77
CA ALA A 42 -26.32 14.92 8.66
C ALA A 42 -25.73 14.77 10.08
N PHE A 43 -25.60 13.53 10.58
CA PHE A 43 -25.01 13.28 11.90
C PHE A 43 -23.52 13.52 11.97
N ILE A 44 -22.79 13.25 10.90
CA ILE A 44 -21.32 13.43 10.88
C ILE A 44 -20.93 14.88 10.53
N ASN A 45 -21.83 15.66 9.95
CA ASN A 45 -21.53 17.03 9.56
C ASN A 45 -21.09 17.88 10.76
N GLY A 46 -19.94 18.53 10.66
CA GLY A 46 -19.36 19.34 11.73
C GLY A 46 -18.53 18.54 12.75
N LYS A 47 -18.50 17.21 12.69
CA LYS A 47 -17.56 16.41 13.48
C LYS A 47 -16.14 16.59 12.94
N ARG A 48 -15.14 16.26 13.78
CA ARG A 48 -13.71 16.30 13.39
C ARG A 48 -13.25 14.97 12.80
N LEU A 49 -13.82 13.87 13.30
CA LEU A 49 -13.44 12.52 12.91
C LEU A 49 -14.68 11.62 12.86
N ASN A 50 -14.78 10.78 11.83
CA ASN A 50 -15.63 9.61 11.85
C ASN A 50 -14.75 8.36 11.94
N TYR A 51 -14.85 7.65 13.06
CA TYR A 51 -14.05 6.48 13.35
C TYR A 51 -14.87 5.20 13.22
N CYS A 52 -14.64 4.44 12.17
CA CYS A 52 -15.24 3.11 11.98
C CYS A 52 -14.42 2.05 12.71
N SER A 53 -15.02 1.37 13.67
CA SER A 53 -14.33 0.38 14.52
C SER A 53 -13.88 -0.86 13.75
N GLU A 54 -14.56 -1.22 12.69
CA GLU A 54 -14.24 -2.36 11.82
C GLU A 54 -14.84 -2.12 10.44
N ILE A 55 -14.02 -2.18 9.43
CA ILE A 55 -14.51 -2.19 8.04
C ILE A 55 -14.87 -3.64 7.73
N GLN A 56 -16.14 -3.88 7.44
CA GLN A 56 -16.55 -5.13 6.81
C GLN A 56 -16.04 -5.15 5.37
N ALA A 57 -15.83 -6.34 4.83
CA ALA A 57 -15.42 -6.52 3.43
C ALA A 57 -16.51 -5.98 2.48
N LEU A 58 -16.56 -4.67 2.33
CA LEU A 58 -17.50 -3.97 1.47
C LEU A 58 -16.91 -3.90 0.07
N GLU A 59 -17.71 -4.30 -0.88
CA GLU A 59 -17.44 -3.99 -2.29
C GLU A 59 -17.67 -2.49 -2.53
N PHE A 60 -16.63 -1.67 -2.43
CA PHE A 60 -16.68 -0.24 -2.74
C PHE A 60 -16.94 0.06 -4.23
N GLY A 61 -17.26 -0.94 -5.02
CA GLY A 61 -17.25 -0.85 -6.48
C GLY A 61 -18.33 -0.02 -7.13
N LYS A 62 -19.53 0.11 -6.56
CA LYS A 62 -20.63 0.87 -7.15
C LYS A 62 -20.70 2.32 -6.67
N ASP A 63 -20.12 2.61 -5.50
CA ASP A 63 -20.26 3.89 -4.81
C ASP A 63 -18.89 4.55 -4.57
N SER A 64 -17.87 4.20 -5.36
CA SER A 64 -16.52 4.76 -5.26
C SER A 64 -16.52 6.28 -5.45
N ASP A 65 -17.37 6.82 -6.31
CA ASP A 65 -17.45 8.27 -6.55
C ASP A 65 -18.01 9.00 -5.34
N THR A 66 -19.02 8.43 -4.68
CA THR A 66 -19.53 8.98 -3.41
C THR A 66 -18.45 8.97 -2.32
N LEU A 67 -17.68 7.89 -2.22
CA LEU A 67 -16.57 7.82 -1.27
C LEU A 67 -15.50 8.86 -1.58
N LYS A 68 -15.13 9.02 -2.85
CA LYS A 68 -14.16 10.04 -3.28
C LYS A 68 -14.63 11.45 -2.92
N SER A 69 -15.90 11.77 -3.18
CA SER A 69 -16.49 13.07 -2.84
C SER A 69 -16.47 13.31 -1.32
N LEU A 70 -16.84 12.33 -0.52
CA LEU A 70 -16.78 12.44 0.94
C LEU A 70 -15.35 12.66 1.45
N ILE A 71 -14.38 11.85 0.98
CA ILE A 71 -12.97 11.98 1.38
C ILE A 71 -12.41 13.35 0.94
N SER A 72 -12.84 13.86 -0.21
CA SER A 72 -12.41 15.18 -0.70
C SER A 72 -13.10 16.36 0.01
N GLY A 73 -14.05 16.09 0.92
CA GLY A 73 -14.81 17.14 1.61
C GLY A 73 -15.74 17.92 0.67
N GLU A 74 -16.16 17.31 -0.45
CA GLU A 74 -17.10 17.95 -1.37
C GLU A 74 -18.49 18.14 -0.73
N PRO A 75 -19.16 19.24 -1.04
CA PRO A 75 -20.52 19.50 -0.54
C PRO A 75 -21.44 18.32 -0.85
N THR A 76 -22.08 17.79 0.17
CA THR A 76 -22.91 16.58 0.05
C THR A 76 -24.30 16.83 0.63
N GLU A 77 -25.33 16.37 -0.08
CA GLU A 77 -26.72 16.46 0.39
C GLU A 77 -26.93 15.61 1.65
N ALA A 78 -27.50 16.23 2.67
CA ALA A 78 -27.84 15.64 3.95
C ALA A 78 -29.26 15.96 4.37
N ARG A 79 -29.85 15.11 5.20
CA ARG A 79 -31.20 15.30 5.74
C ARG A 79 -31.29 14.74 7.15
N PRO A 80 -31.50 15.55 8.18
CA PRO A 80 -31.72 15.06 9.52
C PRO A 80 -33.08 14.34 9.65
N ILE A 81 -33.26 13.59 10.71
CA ILE A 81 -34.56 12.96 11.01
C ILE A 81 -35.59 14.09 11.24
N TYR A 82 -36.72 14.02 10.56
CA TYR A 82 -37.80 15.02 10.60
C TYR A 82 -37.41 16.44 10.20
N GLY A 83 -36.30 16.61 9.47
CA GLY A 83 -35.83 17.90 8.99
C GLY A 83 -35.77 17.98 7.47
N ASP A 84 -35.52 19.19 6.98
CA ASP A 84 -35.35 19.48 5.55
C ASP A 84 -33.98 19.09 5.04
N ASN A 85 -33.86 18.91 3.74
CA ASN A 85 -32.57 18.70 3.08
C ASN A 85 -31.68 19.93 3.23
N PHE A 86 -30.41 19.72 3.50
CA PHE A 86 -29.41 20.77 3.51
C PHE A 86 -28.11 20.24 2.87
N THR A 87 -27.19 21.13 2.57
CA THR A 87 -25.86 20.79 2.06
C THR A 87 -24.89 20.76 3.19
N ALA A 88 -24.31 19.56 3.45
CA ALA A 88 -23.24 19.36 4.41
C ALA A 88 -21.89 19.74 3.78
N TYR A 89 -21.18 20.69 4.40
CA TYR A 89 -19.87 21.16 3.94
C TYR A 89 -18.73 20.66 4.82
N ASN A 90 -19.00 20.31 6.06
CA ASN A 90 -17.99 19.95 7.04
C ASN A 90 -17.97 18.44 7.27
N ILE A 91 -17.51 17.70 6.27
CA ILE A 91 -17.34 16.25 6.34
C ILE A 91 -16.06 15.95 7.15
N PRO A 92 -16.15 15.10 8.19
CA PRO A 92 -15.01 14.77 9.02
C PRO A 92 -13.98 13.90 8.29
N LEU A 93 -12.75 13.86 8.80
CA LEU A 93 -11.78 12.84 8.40
C LEU A 93 -12.39 11.44 8.66
N LEU A 94 -12.29 10.57 7.66
CA LEU A 94 -12.74 9.18 7.77
C LEU A 94 -11.55 8.30 8.19
N MET A 95 -11.68 7.61 9.32
CA MET A 95 -10.69 6.65 9.81
C MET A 95 -11.37 5.34 10.12
N ALA A 96 -10.69 4.24 9.85
CA ALA A 96 -11.24 2.93 10.16
C ALA A 96 -10.16 1.92 10.52
N ASN A 97 -10.51 0.96 11.37
CA ASN A 97 -9.70 -0.23 11.57
C ASN A 97 -10.15 -1.34 10.63
N ALA A 98 -9.19 -2.14 10.20
CA ALA A 98 -9.44 -3.33 9.43
C ALA A 98 -8.54 -4.47 9.92
N ASN A 99 -9.10 -5.63 10.23
CA ASN A 99 -8.34 -6.85 10.49
C ASN A 99 -7.91 -7.50 9.18
N GLN A 100 -8.74 -7.36 8.16
CA GLN A 100 -8.45 -7.72 6.78
C GLN A 100 -8.78 -6.52 5.91
N MET A 101 -7.94 -6.27 4.94
CA MET A 101 -8.15 -5.13 4.05
C MET A 101 -9.42 -5.37 3.22
N PRO A 102 -10.34 -4.38 3.16
CA PRO A 102 -11.56 -4.51 2.39
C PRO A 102 -11.23 -4.58 0.90
N TYR A 103 -12.00 -5.33 0.13
CA TYR A 103 -11.83 -5.39 -1.31
C TYR A 103 -12.21 -4.06 -1.97
N LEU A 104 -11.24 -3.37 -2.58
CA LEU A 104 -11.46 -2.17 -3.38
C LEU A 104 -11.54 -2.55 -4.85
N LYS A 105 -12.66 -2.25 -5.48
CA LYS A 105 -12.85 -2.46 -6.93
C LYS A 105 -12.22 -1.36 -7.76
N ASP A 106 -12.17 -0.16 -7.21
CA ASP A 106 -11.64 1.04 -7.86
C ASP A 106 -10.22 1.33 -7.34
N TRP A 107 -9.25 1.00 -8.17
CA TRP A 107 -7.83 1.28 -7.95
C TRP A 107 -7.31 2.40 -8.83
N SER A 108 -8.21 3.31 -9.26
CA SER A 108 -7.78 4.51 -9.97
C SER A 108 -6.80 5.33 -9.14
N TYR A 109 -5.92 6.05 -9.82
CA TYR A 109 -5.03 7.02 -9.18
C TYR A 109 -5.78 7.98 -8.24
N GLY A 110 -7.02 8.35 -8.65
CA GLY A 110 -7.91 9.17 -7.84
C GLY A 110 -8.28 8.56 -6.49
N MET A 111 -8.52 7.24 -6.43
CA MET A 111 -8.80 6.53 -5.17
C MET A 111 -7.53 6.30 -4.36
N ARG A 112 -6.46 5.82 -5.01
CA ARG A 112 -5.19 5.50 -4.35
C ARG A 112 -4.62 6.66 -3.52
N ARG A 113 -4.61 7.88 -4.08
CA ARG A 113 -4.10 9.07 -3.38
C ARG A 113 -4.94 9.54 -2.19
N ARG A 114 -6.15 8.98 -2.01
CA ARG A 114 -7.09 9.32 -0.95
C ARG A 114 -7.07 8.34 0.22
N ILE A 115 -6.38 7.23 0.08
CA ILE A 115 -6.30 6.18 1.08
C ILE A 115 -4.89 6.16 1.65
N CYS A 116 -4.79 6.19 2.98
CA CYS A 116 -3.56 5.99 3.71
C CYS A 116 -3.72 4.76 4.59
N ILE A 117 -2.89 3.75 4.40
CA ILE A 117 -2.90 2.51 5.17
C ILE A 117 -1.74 2.55 6.15
N ILE A 118 -2.03 2.47 7.44
CA ILE A 118 -1.03 2.41 8.50
C ILE A 118 -0.96 0.97 9.02
N PRO A 119 0.08 0.21 8.70
CA PRO A 119 0.22 -1.17 9.12
C PRO A 119 0.62 -1.27 10.60
N PHE A 120 -0.02 -2.17 11.32
CA PHE A 120 0.36 -2.58 12.68
C PHE A 120 0.77 -4.05 12.65
N GLU A 121 2.02 -4.32 12.32
CA GLU A 121 2.53 -5.67 12.08
C GLU A 121 3.09 -6.34 13.34
N VAL A 122 3.28 -5.59 14.42
CA VAL A 122 3.88 -6.10 15.65
C VAL A 122 2.84 -6.78 16.53
N GLU A 123 2.96 -8.08 16.69
CA GLU A 123 2.18 -8.82 17.70
C GLU A 123 2.82 -8.66 19.07
N ILE A 124 2.08 -8.11 20.03
CA ILE A 124 2.56 -7.93 21.39
C ILE A 124 2.37 -9.25 22.16
N PRO A 125 3.47 -9.92 22.59
CA PRO A 125 3.37 -11.15 23.37
C PRO A 125 2.51 -10.98 24.62
N LYS A 126 1.73 -12.01 24.98
CA LYS A 126 0.80 -11.96 26.15
C LYS A 126 1.49 -11.48 27.43
N ALA A 127 2.75 -11.85 27.65
CA ALA A 127 3.52 -11.43 28.82
C ALA A 127 3.81 -9.92 28.88
N ARG A 128 3.79 -9.22 27.73
CA ARG A 128 4.02 -7.77 27.62
C ARG A 128 2.74 -6.96 27.48
N GLN A 129 1.59 -7.62 27.38
CA GLN A 129 0.31 -6.94 27.25
C GLN A 129 -0.09 -6.29 28.59
N LYS A 130 -0.27 -4.98 28.59
CA LYS A 130 -0.78 -4.23 29.74
C LYS A 130 -2.31 -4.25 29.73
N LYS A 131 -2.95 -4.78 30.75
CA LYS A 131 -4.42 -4.89 30.85
C LYS A 131 -5.12 -3.52 30.91
N GLU A 132 -4.49 -2.55 31.56
CA GLU A 132 -5.03 -1.20 31.78
C GLU A 132 -4.39 -0.14 30.86
N LEU A 133 -3.79 -0.54 29.74
CA LEU A 133 -3.08 0.36 28.83
C LEU A 133 -3.91 1.59 28.44
N SER A 134 -5.21 1.41 28.17
CA SER A 134 -6.10 2.54 27.82
C SER A 134 -6.21 3.57 28.95
N ARG A 135 -6.20 3.12 30.20
CA ARG A 135 -6.28 3.99 31.37
C ARG A 135 -4.95 4.67 31.64
N ASP A 136 -3.85 3.95 31.50
CA ASP A 136 -2.50 4.52 31.66
C ASP A 136 -2.29 5.66 30.65
N LEU A 137 -2.76 5.50 29.44
CA LEU A 137 -2.64 6.49 28.37
C LEU A 137 -3.58 7.71 28.53
N GLU A 138 -4.61 7.64 29.35
CA GLU A 138 -5.47 8.80 29.65
C GLU A 138 -4.68 9.92 30.32
N ALA A 139 -3.74 9.59 31.21
CA ALA A 139 -2.86 10.55 31.85
C ALA A 139 -1.88 11.24 30.86
N GLU A 140 -1.62 10.61 29.73
CA GLU A 140 -0.70 11.10 28.70
C GLU A 140 -1.41 11.92 27.60
N TYR A 141 -2.74 12.09 27.63
CA TYR A 141 -3.48 12.80 26.58
C TYR A 141 -2.93 14.19 26.25
N PRO A 142 -2.49 15.04 27.22
CA PRO A 142 -1.90 16.33 26.87
C PRO A 142 -0.61 16.20 26.06
N ALA A 143 0.25 15.23 26.40
CA ALA A 143 1.50 14.97 25.68
C ALA A 143 1.22 14.41 24.26
N ILE A 144 0.27 13.48 24.13
CA ILE A 144 -0.15 12.93 22.85
C ILE A 144 -0.77 14.04 21.97
N PHE A 145 -1.55 14.95 22.57
CA PHE A 145 -2.10 16.08 21.82
C PHE A 145 -1.02 17.02 21.29
N ASN A 146 -0.01 17.34 22.09
CA ASN A 146 1.14 18.12 21.64
C ASN A 146 1.88 17.43 20.48
N TRP A 147 2.08 16.12 20.56
CA TRP A 147 2.68 15.35 19.47
C TRP A 147 1.83 15.40 18.19
N ILE A 148 0.49 15.38 18.29
CA ILE A 148 -0.42 15.60 17.15
C ILE A 148 -0.23 16.99 16.54
N LEU A 149 -0.05 18.02 17.39
CA LEU A 149 0.20 19.39 16.92
C LEU A 149 1.55 19.51 16.21
N GLU A 150 2.60 18.86 16.69
CA GLU A 150 3.88 18.77 15.98
C GLU A 150 3.73 18.09 14.61
N GLY A 151 2.90 17.04 14.52
CA GLY A 151 2.58 16.38 13.28
C GLY A 151 1.85 17.31 12.29
N ARG A 152 0.90 18.11 12.78
CA ARG A 152 0.23 19.16 12.01
C ARG A 152 1.23 20.19 11.49
N ASP A 153 2.12 20.66 12.32
CA ASP A 153 3.07 21.69 11.94
C ASP A 153 4.04 21.19 10.85
N ARG A 154 4.48 19.92 10.96
CA ARG A 154 5.24 19.25 9.89
C ARG A 154 4.46 19.15 8.60
N PHE A 155 3.17 18.77 8.66
CA PHE A 155 2.30 18.68 7.50
C PHE A 155 2.13 20.04 6.80
N ILE A 156 1.94 21.13 7.56
CA ILE A 156 1.85 22.49 7.05
C ILE A 156 3.20 22.91 6.42
N ALA A 157 4.30 22.70 7.12
CA ALA A 157 5.65 23.02 6.63
C ALA A 157 6.02 22.26 5.34
N ASN A 158 5.49 21.03 5.17
CA ASN A 158 5.67 20.22 3.96
C ASN A 158 4.65 20.55 2.84
N GLY A 159 4.01 21.73 2.89
CA GLY A 159 3.07 22.16 1.86
C GLY A 159 1.78 21.34 1.82
N TYR A 160 1.27 20.93 2.97
CA TYR A 160 0.07 20.09 3.14
C TYR A 160 0.21 18.70 2.51
N LYS A 161 1.41 18.14 2.52
CA LYS A 161 1.68 16.78 2.10
C LYS A 161 2.10 15.92 3.27
N LEU A 162 1.63 14.70 3.31
CA LEU A 162 2.14 13.69 4.25
C LEU A 162 3.61 13.40 3.94
N THR A 163 4.35 13.01 4.97
CA THR A 163 5.73 12.55 4.78
C THR A 163 5.73 11.27 3.97
N ASP A 164 6.50 11.22 2.90
CA ASP A 164 6.64 10.02 2.09
C ASP A 164 7.27 8.89 2.93
N SER A 165 6.65 7.73 2.90
CA SER A 165 7.13 6.52 3.55
C SER A 165 7.11 5.37 2.56
N LYS A 166 8.27 4.77 2.35
CA LYS A 166 8.40 3.58 1.50
C LYS A 166 7.60 2.40 2.05
N GLU A 167 7.48 2.31 3.37
CA GLU A 167 6.70 1.28 4.04
C GLU A 167 5.21 1.41 3.70
N LEU A 168 4.68 2.63 3.73
CA LEU A 168 3.27 2.89 3.37
C LEU A 168 3.01 2.62 1.88
N GLU A 169 3.93 3.02 1.00
CA GLU A 169 3.85 2.74 -0.42
C GLU A 169 3.85 1.23 -0.70
N ASN A 170 4.76 0.49 -0.07
CA ASN A 170 4.84 -0.95 -0.20
C ASN A 170 3.53 -1.65 0.24
N VAL A 171 2.94 -1.22 1.35
CA VAL A 171 1.67 -1.77 1.85
C VAL A 171 0.53 -1.46 0.87
N MET A 172 0.51 -0.26 0.30
CA MET A 172 -0.49 0.10 -0.72
C MET A 172 -0.34 -0.72 -2.00
N ASP A 173 0.89 -0.97 -2.45
CA ASP A 173 1.18 -1.80 -3.63
C ASP A 173 0.79 -3.26 -3.39
N GLU A 174 1.07 -3.80 -2.20
CA GLU A 174 0.65 -5.13 -1.78
C GLU A 174 -0.87 -5.26 -1.82
N TYR A 175 -1.55 -4.33 -1.19
CA TYR A 175 -3.00 -4.32 -1.15
C TYR A 175 -3.61 -4.23 -2.56
N GLN A 176 -3.07 -3.36 -3.41
CA GLN A 176 -3.50 -3.27 -4.80
C GLN A 176 -3.27 -4.59 -5.55
N SER A 177 -2.13 -5.24 -5.32
CA SER A 177 -1.80 -6.50 -5.98
C SER A 177 -2.72 -7.65 -5.54
N GLU A 178 -3.15 -7.67 -4.29
CA GLU A 178 -4.04 -8.70 -3.76
C GLU A 178 -5.50 -8.53 -4.22
N SER A 179 -5.91 -7.30 -4.52
CA SER A 179 -7.29 -6.98 -4.90
C SER A 179 -7.64 -7.28 -6.35
N SER A 180 -6.65 -7.56 -7.23
CA SER A 180 -6.88 -7.82 -8.65
C SER A 180 -5.95 -8.89 -9.20
N THR A 181 -6.50 -9.90 -9.88
CA THR A 181 -5.68 -10.92 -10.57
C THR A 181 -4.75 -10.32 -11.61
N VAL A 182 -5.18 -9.22 -12.27
CA VAL A 182 -4.36 -8.48 -13.23
C VAL A 182 -3.16 -7.84 -12.54
N MET A 183 -3.40 -7.12 -11.45
CA MET A 183 -2.32 -6.46 -10.71
C MET A 183 -1.38 -7.49 -10.06
N LYS A 184 -1.94 -8.58 -9.52
CA LYS A 184 -1.15 -9.69 -8.99
C LYS A 184 -0.22 -10.30 -10.04
N PHE A 185 -0.73 -10.51 -11.26
CA PHE A 185 0.09 -10.94 -12.40
C PHE A 185 1.20 -9.92 -12.72
N MET A 186 0.83 -8.64 -12.90
CA MET A 186 1.80 -7.59 -13.25
C MET A 186 2.90 -7.48 -12.19
N TYR A 187 2.51 -7.58 -10.94
CA TYR A 187 3.41 -7.52 -9.81
C TYR A 187 4.34 -8.73 -9.73
N GLN A 188 3.81 -9.95 -9.85
CA GLN A 188 4.62 -11.18 -9.82
C GLN A 188 5.59 -11.29 -11.01
N MET A 189 5.22 -10.69 -12.14
CA MET A 189 6.09 -10.61 -13.32
C MET A 189 7.09 -9.46 -13.26
N ASN A 190 7.08 -8.68 -12.17
CA ASN A 190 7.88 -7.45 -12.02
C ASN A 190 7.66 -6.45 -13.15
N TYR A 191 6.42 -6.32 -13.64
CA TYR A 191 6.05 -5.34 -14.65
C TYR A 191 5.54 -4.08 -13.95
N LEU A 192 6.41 -3.09 -13.75
CA LEU A 192 6.10 -1.84 -13.07
C LEU A 192 5.49 -0.82 -14.06
N CYS A 193 4.65 0.07 -13.56
CA CYS A 193 4.07 1.15 -14.38
C CYS A 193 5.03 2.35 -14.53
N ARG A 194 5.96 2.54 -13.59
CA ARG A 194 6.96 3.62 -13.59
C ARG A 194 8.10 3.31 -12.60
N TYR A 195 9.20 4.02 -12.74
CA TYR A 195 10.17 4.24 -11.68
C TYR A 195 9.96 5.64 -11.10
N GLU A 196 9.72 5.73 -9.80
CA GLU A 196 9.33 7.00 -9.16
C GLU A 196 10.48 8.01 -9.06
N GLU A 197 11.72 7.52 -9.00
CA GLU A 197 12.90 8.34 -8.75
C GLU A 197 13.59 8.84 -10.03
N ILE A 198 13.26 8.31 -11.21
CA ILE A 198 13.94 8.67 -12.48
C ILE A 198 12.92 8.77 -13.62
N ALA A 199 12.55 10.00 -13.96
CA ALA A 199 11.52 10.28 -14.98
C ALA A 199 11.94 9.93 -16.42
N ASP A 200 13.24 9.84 -16.72
CA ASP A 200 13.78 9.78 -18.09
C ASP A 200 14.08 8.37 -18.59
N ILE A 201 13.68 7.32 -17.90
CA ILE A 201 13.86 5.97 -18.39
C ILE A 201 12.70 5.61 -19.29
N GLU A 202 13.03 5.21 -20.54
CA GLU A 202 12.02 4.69 -21.45
C GLU A 202 11.60 3.27 -21.04
N PRO A 203 10.28 2.99 -21.01
CA PRO A 203 9.79 1.66 -20.70
C PRO A 203 10.07 0.68 -21.83
N LYS A 204 10.14 -0.60 -21.52
CA LYS A 204 10.04 -1.65 -22.53
C LYS A 204 8.60 -1.77 -23.02
N TRP A 205 8.40 -1.52 -24.32
CA TRP A 205 7.07 -1.60 -24.92
C TRP A 205 6.69 -3.03 -25.26
N MET A 206 5.56 -3.49 -24.77
CA MET A 206 5.00 -4.82 -25.02
C MET A 206 3.62 -4.72 -25.67
N SER A 207 3.36 -5.50 -26.71
CA SER A 207 2.03 -5.56 -27.33
C SER A 207 0.97 -5.98 -26.32
N SER A 208 -0.16 -5.28 -26.34
CA SER A 208 -1.33 -5.57 -25.50
C SER A 208 -1.79 -7.04 -25.65
N ALA A 209 -1.80 -7.55 -26.87
CA ALA A 209 -2.18 -8.93 -27.15
C ALA A 209 -1.21 -9.96 -26.55
N ILE A 210 0.10 -9.66 -26.57
CA ILE A 210 1.11 -10.54 -25.96
C ILE A 210 1.00 -10.48 -24.44
N LEU A 211 0.85 -9.28 -23.87
CA LEU A 211 0.71 -9.09 -22.43
C LEU A 211 -0.53 -9.81 -21.88
N TYR A 212 -1.66 -9.67 -22.57
CA TYR A 212 -2.90 -10.35 -22.21
C TYR A 212 -2.79 -11.88 -22.30
N ARG A 213 -2.14 -12.42 -23.35
CA ARG A 213 -1.88 -13.87 -23.45
C ARG A 213 -1.01 -14.38 -22.29
N LYS A 214 0.00 -13.62 -21.89
CA LYS A 214 0.82 -13.96 -20.73
C LYS A 214 0.00 -13.97 -19.43
N TYR A 215 -0.91 -13.00 -19.28
CA TYR A 215 -1.84 -12.93 -18.15
C TYR A 215 -2.76 -14.16 -18.12
N CYS A 216 -3.41 -14.50 -19.23
CA CYS A 216 -4.29 -15.68 -19.30
C CYS A 216 -3.54 -16.98 -18.99
N LYS A 217 -2.29 -17.12 -19.50
CA LYS A 217 -1.45 -18.26 -19.14
C LYS A 217 -1.16 -18.29 -17.65
N TRP A 218 -0.76 -17.14 -17.08
CA TRP A 218 -0.51 -17.03 -15.65
C TRP A 218 -1.74 -17.36 -14.81
N CYS A 219 -2.95 -16.93 -15.22
CA CYS A 219 -4.20 -17.27 -14.53
C CYS A 219 -4.42 -18.78 -14.49
N ARG A 220 -4.23 -19.47 -15.61
CA ARG A 220 -4.34 -20.93 -15.67
C ARG A 220 -3.33 -21.64 -14.77
N ASP A 221 -2.07 -21.20 -14.82
CA ASP A 221 -0.98 -21.78 -14.04
C ASP A 221 -1.17 -21.55 -12.51
N ASN A 222 -1.94 -20.53 -12.11
CA ASN A 222 -2.19 -20.17 -10.71
C ASN A 222 -3.64 -20.42 -10.25
N ASN A 223 -4.45 -21.11 -11.06
CA ASN A 223 -5.88 -21.37 -10.78
C ASN A 223 -6.66 -20.09 -10.43
N ALA A 224 -6.37 -18.99 -11.13
CA ALA A 224 -6.97 -17.69 -10.94
C ALA A 224 -8.00 -17.40 -12.03
N LYS A 225 -9.07 -16.65 -11.68
CA LYS A 225 -10.09 -16.26 -12.66
C LYS A 225 -9.54 -15.22 -13.63
N GLU A 226 -9.70 -15.48 -14.93
CA GLU A 226 -9.31 -14.55 -15.98
C GLU A 226 -10.31 -13.39 -16.09
N GLU A 227 -9.81 -12.16 -16.15
CA GLU A 227 -10.58 -10.99 -16.57
C GLU A 227 -10.56 -10.90 -18.10
N ASN A 228 -11.64 -10.37 -18.69
CA ASN A 228 -11.66 -10.16 -20.13
C ASN A 228 -10.69 -9.05 -20.56
N VAL A 229 -10.34 -9.01 -21.85
CA VAL A 229 -9.34 -8.08 -22.40
C VAL A 229 -9.67 -6.60 -22.16
N THR A 230 -10.96 -6.25 -22.14
CA THR A 230 -11.43 -4.87 -21.91
C THR A 230 -11.19 -4.46 -20.45
N VAL A 231 -11.57 -5.33 -19.51
CA VAL A 231 -11.34 -5.13 -18.07
C VAL A 231 -9.84 -5.11 -17.76
N PHE A 232 -9.08 -6.04 -18.33
CA PHE A 232 -7.62 -6.07 -18.23
C PHE A 232 -7.00 -4.74 -18.65
N GLY A 233 -7.35 -4.22 -19.83
CA GLY A 233 -6.85 -2.95 -20.34
C GLY A 233 -7.27 -1.74 -19.50
N ARG A 234 -8.48 -1.76 -18.95
CA ARG A 234 -8.98 -0.71 -18.04
C ARG A 234 -8.18 -0.69 -16.75
N ILE A 235 -7.99 -1.83 -16.09
CA ILE A 235 -7.22 -1.95 -14.84
C ILE A 235 -5.79 -1.44 -15.04
N LEU A 236 -5.11 -1.80 -16.12
CA LEU A 236 -3.76 -1.30 -16.41
C LEU A 236 -3.73 0.22 -16.61
N SER A 237 -4.75 0.78 -17.28
CA SER A 237 -4.85 2.23 -17.49
C SER A 237 -5.10 2.98 -16.18
N GLU A 238 -5.97 2.45 -15.33
CA GLU A 238 -6.27 2.99 -13.98
C GLU A 238 -5.06 2.90 -13.06
N ALA A 239 -4.26 1.84 -13.19
CA ALA A 239 -3.01 1.66 -12.45
C ALA A 239 -1.84 2.52 -12.98
N GLY A 240 -2.07 3.34 -14.01
CA GLY A 240 -1.09 4.28 -14.51
C GLY A 240 -0.09 3.72 -15.52
N TYR A 241 -0.33 2.53 -16.09
CA TYR A 241 0.54 2.00 -17.15
C TYR A 241 0.46 2.86 -18.41
N ARG A 242 1.61 3.36 -18.87
CA ARG A 242 1.71 4.15 -20.11
C ARG A 242 1.28 3.28 -21.29
N LYS A 243 0.47 3.82 -22.18
CA LYS A 243 0.03 3.14 -23.40
C LYS A 243 0.21 4.04 -24.62
N LYS A 244 0.57 3.45 -25.74
CA LYS A 244 0.58 4.13 -27.03
C LYS A 244 0.06 3.22 -28.14
N ARG A 245 -0.44 3.84 -29.19
CA ARG A 245 -0.86 3.12 -30.41
C ARG A 245 0.29 3.09 -31.38
N THR A 246 0.55 1.92 -31.95
CA THR A 246 1.53 1.70 -32.99
C THR A 246 0.83 1.15 -34.23
N PRO A 247 1.47 1.14 -35.44
CA PRO A 247 0.89 0.49 -36.63
C PRO A 247 0.49 -0.97 -36.36
N ASN A 248 1.19 -1.66 -35.48
CA ASN A 248 0.95 -3.06 -35.12
C ASN A 248 -0.02 -3.25 -33.92
N GLY A 249 -0.74 -2.19 -33.52
CA GLY A 249 -1.70 -2.22 -32.44
C GLY A 249 -1.25 -1.46 -31.18
N GLN A 250 -1.99 -1.67 -30.10
CA GLN A 250 -1.72 -1.02 -28.81
C GLN A 250 -0.58 -1.71 -28.07
N VAL A 251 0.30 -0.91 -27.44
CA VAL A 251 1.40 -1.38 -26.60
C VAL A 251 1.35 -0.73 -25.23
N TYR A 252 1.80 -1.46 -24.22
CA TYR A 252 1.99 -0.95 -22.84
C TYR A 252 3.47 -0.81 -22.53
N GLY A 253 3.82 0.28 -21.86
CA GLY A 253 5.16 0.53 -21.35
C GLY A 253 5.36 -0.14 -20.00
N LEU A 254 6.35 -1.02 -19.90
CA LEU A 254 6.67 -1.81 -18.73
C LEU A 254 8.06 -1.45 -18.23
N TYR A 255 8.16 -1.12 -16.96
CA TYR A 255 9.42 -1.00 -16.23
C TYR A 255 9.67 -2.28 -15.42
N GLY A 256 10.79 -2.38 -14.73
CA GLY A 256 11.11 -3.59 -13.94
C GLY A 256 11.46 -4.83 -14.77
N THR A 257 11.54 -4.69 -16.09
CA THR A 257 12.15 -5.74 -16.93
C THR A 257 13.66 -5.67 -16.81
N ALA A 258 14.37 -6.78 -17.02
CA ALA A 258 15.82 -6.83 -16.88
C ALA A 258 16.58 -5.67 -17.59
N LEU A 259 16.07 -5.21 -18.74
CA LEU A 259 16.66 -4.08 -19.47
C LEU A 259 16.39 -2.74 -18.78
N THR A 260 15.14 -2.49 -18.36
CA THR A 260 14.78 -1.22 -17.71
C THR A 260 15.36 -1.12 -16.30
N GLU A 261 15.50 -2.23 -15.59
CA GLU A 261 16.21 -2.29 -14.32
C GLU A 261 17.67 -1.95 -14.47
N LYS A 262 18.34 -2.50 -15.49
CA LYS A 262 19.74 -2.15 -15.77
C LYS A 262 19.91 -0.65 -16.02
N LEU A 263 19.08 -0.04 -16.87
CA LEU A 263 19.08 1.39 -17.16
C LEU A 263 18.75 2.25 -15.93
N TYR A 264 17.82 1.78 -15.10
CA TYR A 264 17.48 2.45 -13.84
C TYR A 264 18.66 2.51 -12.89
N TYR A 265 19.34 1.39 -12.69
CA TYR A 265 20.51 1.35 -11.80
C TYR A 265 21.69 2.17 -12.37
N GLU A 266 21.94 2.12 -13.68
CA GLU A 266 22.96 2.93 -14.34
C GLU A 266 22.70 4.44 -14.15
N LYS A 267 21.48 4.92 -14.43
CA LYS A 267 21.12 6.34 -14.24
C LYS A 267 21.12 6.78 -12.77
N ARG A 268 20.74 5.89 -11.85
CA ARG A 268 20.78 6.20 -10.44
C ARG A 268 22.19 6.32 -9.88
N GLU A 269 23.15 5.60 -10.45
CA GLU A 269 24.56 5.76 -10.15
C GLU A 269 25.07 7.15 -10.58
N ASP A 270 24.66 7.64 -11.75
CA ASP A 270 25.07 8.95 -12.28
C ASP A 270 24.51 10.13 -11.45
N LEU A 271 23.27 10.01 -10.94
CA LEU A 271 22.62 11.06 -10.16
C LEU A 271 23.13 11.16 -8.71
N ARG A 272 23.74 10.13 -8.16
CA ARG A 272 24.17 10.06 -6.76
C ARG A 272 25.66 10.03 -6.53
N GLY A 273 26.48 10.59 -7.44
CA GLY A 273 27.94 10.81 -7.42
C GLY A 273 28.85 10.25 -6.33
N ASN A 274 28.33 9.89 -5.16
CA ASN A 274 29.05 9.31 -4.01
C ASN A 274 28.40 8.05 -3.42
N TYR A 275 27.38 7.46 -4.05
CA TYR A 275 26.69 6.28 -3.56
C TYR A 275 27.11 4.97 -4.26
N LYS A 276 28.28 4.98 -4.89
CA LYS A 276 28.84 3.83 -5.65
C LYS A 276 29.01 2.53 -4.86
N GLN A 277 28.79 2.51 -3.55
CA GLN A 277 29.06 1.34 -2.72
C GLN A 277 27.83 0.58 -2.22
N ARG A 278 26.58 0.96 -2.55
CA ARG A 278 25.39 0.33 -1.98
C ARG A 278 24.44 -0.34 -2.96
N ILE A 279 24.70 -0.31 -4.25
CA ILE A 279 23.85 -0.95 -5.25
C ILE A 279 24.48 -2.25 -5.70
N ALA A 280 23.81 -3.29 -5.41
CA ALA A 280 23.82 -4.69 -5.80
C ALA A 280 24.64 -5.08 -7.03
N LYS A 281 25.94 -4.83 -7.02
CA LYS A 281 26.85 -5.74 -7.74
C LYS A 281 27.26 -6.84 -6.76
N PRO A 282 27.25 -8.10 -7.19
CA PRO A 282 27.85 -9.12 -6.37
C PRO A 282 29.29 -8.71 -6.10
N VAL A 283 29.61 -8.47 -4.83
CA VAL A 283 30.98 -8.16 -4.43
C VAL A 283 31.68 -9.50 -4.28
N TYR A 284 32.82 -9.65 -4.92
CA TYR A 284 33.68 -10.81 -4.74
C TYR A 284 34.71 -10.46 -3.67
N GLN A 285 34.73 -11.18 -2.58
CA GLN A 285 35.77 -11.15 -1.59
C GLN A 285 36.25 -12.59 -1.37
N ASP A 286 37.55 -12.83 -1.52
CA ASP A 286 38.20 -14.16 -1.41
C ASP A 286 37.59 -15.23 -2.34
N GLY A 287 37.18 -14.81 -3.56
CA GLY A 287 36.57 -15.71 -4.55
C GLY A 287 35.13 -16.12 -4.27
N LYS A 288 34.52 -15.65 -3.18
CA LYS A 288 33.11 -15.89 -2.86
C LYS A 288 32.24 -14.69 -3.27
N ARG A 289 31.07 -15.01 -3.81
CA ARG A 289 30.08 -14.04 -4.21
C ARG A 289 29.16 -13.69 -3.06
N TYR A 290 29.07 -12.41 -2.71
CA TYR A 290 28.17 -11.92 -1.68
C TYR A 290 27.05 -11.08 -2.28
N ALA A 291 25.84 -11.23 -1.79
CA ALA A 291 24.75 -10.31 -2.07
C ALA A 291 24.60 -9.36 -0.88
N TYR A 292 24.95 -8.10 -1.07
CA TYR A 292 24.69 -7.06 -0.08
C TYR A 292 23.30 -6.50 -0.33
N THR A 293 22.51 -6.39 0.74
CA THR A 293 21.17 -5.82 0.75
C THR A 293 20.05 -6.70 0.15
N HIS A 294 18.82 -6.33 0.46
CA HIS A 294 17.62 -6.98 -0.09
C HIS A 294 17.54 -6.84 -1.61
N GLU A 295 18.02 -5.71 -2.15
CA GLU A 295 18.10 -5.43 -3.57
C GLU A 295 19.07 -6.38 -4.29
N GLY A 296 20.22 -6.64 -3.67
CA GLY A 296 21.19 -7.59 -4.20
C GLY A 296 20.65 -9.01 -4.24
N LEU A 297 19.95 -9.44 -3.20
CA LEU A 297 19.29 -10.73 -3.18
C LEU A 297 18.17 -10.81 -4.22
N ALA A 298 17.37 -9.75 -4.37
CA ALA A 298 16.34 -9.67 -5.39
C ALA A 298 16.90 -9.85 -6.80
N ALA A 299 18.03 -9.18 -7.11
CA ALA A 299 18.72 -9.32 -8.39
C ALA A 299 19.28 -10.72 -8.61
N CYS A 300 19.88 -11.33 -7.57
CA CYS A 300 20.41 -12.70 -7.64
C CYS A 300 19.33 -13.76 -7.88
N LEU A 301 18.15 -13.56 -7.30
CA LEU A 301 17.03 -14.51 -7.36
C LEU A 301 16.05 -14.22 -8.51
N SER A 302 16.25 -13.16 -9.27
CA SER A 302 15.28 -12.63 -10.26
C SER A 302 13.90 -12.38 -9.65
N LEU A 303 13.88 -11.96 -8.40
CA LEU A 303 12.69 -11.57 -7.65
C LEU A 303 12.58 -10.04 -7.56
N SER A 304 11.39 -9.51 -7.28
CA SER A 304 11.26 -8.12 -6.87
C SER A 304 11.77 -7.91 -5.45
N ILE A 305 12.21 -6.70 -5.13
CA ILE A 305 12.63 -6.31 -3.76
C ILE A 305 11.52 -6.64 -2.76
N TYR A 306 10.29 -6.41 -3.14
CA TYR A 306 9.12 -6.71 -2.35
C TYR A 306 8.96 -8.21 -2.05
N GLN A 307 9.15 -9.08 -3.04
CA GLN A 307 9.10 -10.52 -2.82
C GLN A 307 10.18 -10.97 -1.81
N VAL A 308 11.36 -10.37 -1.89
CA VAL A 308 12.43 -10.61 -0.92
C VAL A 308 12.04 -10.10 0.46
N GLN A 309 11.49 -8.90 0.58
CA GLN A 309 11.00 -8.35 1.85
C GLN A 309 9.87 -9.18 2.45
N ARG A 310 8.98 -9.71 1.61
CA ARG A 310 7.93 -10.64 2.03
C ARG A 310 8.52 -11.94 2.61
N LEU A 311 9.52 -12.51 1.94
CA LEU A 311 10.22 -13.69 2.44
C LEU A 311 10.88 -13.45 3.80
N PHE A 312 11.38 -12.22 4.04
CA PHE A 312 11.88 -11.80 5.35
C PHE A 312 10.77 -11.75 6.39
N ARG A 313 9.65 -11.12 6.07
CA ARG A 313 8.49 -11.02 6.97
C ARG A 313 7.91 -12.39 7.32
N GLU A 314 7.84 -13.30 6.34
CA GLU A 314 7.39 -14.67 6.52
C GLU A 314 8.43 -15.56 7.21
N LYS A 315 9.55 -14.99 7.66
CA LYS A 315 10.69 -15.69 8.29
C LYS A 315 11.28 -16.83 7.46
N LYS A 316 11.01 -16.87 6.17
CA LYS A 316 11.51 -17.89 5.24
C LYS A 316 13.01 -17.79 4.93
N LEU A 317 13.63 -16.68 5.34
CA LEU A 317 15.04 -16.40 5.16
C LEU A 317 15.84 -16.45 6.47
N GLU A 318 15.23 -16.87 7.58
CA GLU A 318 15.93 -17.03 8.86
C GLU A 318 17.07 -18.04 8.72
N GLY A 319 18.24 -17.69 9.28
CA GLY A 319 19.45 -18.52 9.22
C GLY A 319 20.18 -18.52 7.87
N THR A 320 19.75 -17.68 6.91
CA THR A 320 20.40 -17.58 5.59
C THR A 320 21.17 -16.27 5.39
N TYR A 321 21.20 -15.39 6.38
CA TYR A 321 21.89 -14.10 6.31
C TYR A 321 22.60 -13.79 7.62
N HIS A 322 23.58 -12.90 7.55
CA HIS A 322 24.23 -12.33 8.72
C HIS A 322 24.26 -10.77 8.60
N MET A 323 24.58 -10.11 9.71
CA MET A 323 24.61 -8.64 9.76
C MET A 323 26.05 -8.15 9.83
N GLU A 324 26.43 -7.30 8.88
CA GLU A 324 27.69 -6.57 8.89
C GLU A 324 27.45 -5.07 8.96
N LYS A 325 27.95 -4.39 10.00
CA LYS A 325 27.85 -2.92 10.15
C LYS A 325 26.44 -2.37 9.86
N ARG A 326 25.39 -3.01 10.37
CA ARG A 326 23.98 -2.69 10.12
C ARG A 326 23.47 -3.00 8.71
N THR A 327 24.18 -3.77 7.92
CA THR A 327 23.78 -4.20 6.59
C THR A 327 23.54 -5.70 6.61
N THR A 328 22.42 -6.14 6.02
CA THR A 328 22.12 -7.57 5.84
C THR A 328 22.97 -8.11 4.70
N VAL A 329 23.73 -9.18 4.95
CA VAL A 329 24.61 -9.80 3.97
C VAL A 329 24.19 -11.24 3.73
N PHE A 330 24.09 -11.61 2.46
CA PHE A 330 23.84 -12.98 1.99
C PHE A 330 25.08 -13.48 1.28
N ASP A 331 25.68 -14.53 1.77
CA ASP A 331 26.75 -15.22 1.05
C ASP A 331 26.23 -16.15 -0.04
N LEU A 332 27.12 -16.72 -0.85
CA LEU A 332 26.73 -17.59 -1.96
C LEU A 332 25.95 -18.82 -1.46
N ASP A 333 26.39 -19.41 -0.37
CA ASP A 333 25.74 -20.59 0.21
C ASP A 333 24.34 -20.27 0.72
N ALA A 334 24.14 -19.06 1.26
CA ALA A 334 22.82 -18.56 1.66
C ALA A 334 21.90 -18.38 0.44
N VAL A 335 22.40 -17.78 -0.63
CA VAL A 335 21.63 -17.59 -1.88
C VAL A 335 21.24 -18.94 -2.48
N GLU A 336 22.16 -19.91 -2.53
CA GLU A 336 21.86 -21.27 -3.01
C GLU A 336 20.84 -22.00 -2.15
N LYS A 337 20.96 -21.89 -0.80
CA LYS A 337 19.96 -22.44 0.12
C LYS A 337 18.58 -21.86 -0.12
N ILE A 338 18.48 -20.53 -0.29
CA ILE A 338 17.23 -19.84 -0.58
C ILE A 338 16.63 -20.34 -1.90
N ILE A 339 17.42 -20.46 -2.95
CA ILE A 339 16.99 -21.01 -4.25
C ILE A 339 16.39 -22.42 -4.08
N LYS A 340 17.08 -23.29 -3.35
CA LYS A 340 16.63 -24.65 -3.09
C LYS A 340 15.36 -24.68 -2.23
N GLN A 341 15.30 -23.91 -1.15
CA GLN A 341 14.14 -23.86 -0.25
C GLN A 341 12.88 -23.35 -0.96
N LEU A 342 13.02 -22.32 -1.76
CA LEU A 342 11.89 -21.67 -2.43
C LEU A 342 11.53 -22.31 -3.77
N LYS A 343 12.27 -23.36 -4.22
CA LYS A 343 12.11 -24.00 -5.53
C LYS A 343 12.09 -22.99 -6.68
N ILE A 344 12.87 -21.92 -6.56
CA ILE A 344 12.99 -20.90 -7.60
C ILE A 344 13.76 -21.52 -8.76
N ARG A 345 13.14 -21.56 -9.94
CA ARG A 345 13.85 -21.91 -11.18
C ARG A 345 14.70 -20.74 -11.60
N THR A 346 15.99 -20.79 -11.32
CA THR A 346 16.97 -19.89 -11.94
C THR A 346 17.09 -20.25 -13.43
N LYS A 347 16.92 -19.25 -14.30
CA LYS A 347 17.30 -19.35 -15.69
C LYS A 347 18.77 -19.05 -15.87
#